data_63afd2bc377e33351dccde8a348cf4e7
#
_entry.id   63afd2bc377e33351dccde8a348cf4e7
#
_cell.length_a   1.000
_cell.length_b   1.000
_cell.length_c   1.000
_cell.angle_alpha   90.00
_cell.angle_beta   90.00
_cell.angle_gamma   90.00
#
_symmetry.space_group_name_H-M   'P 1'
#
loop_
_entity.id
_entity.type
_entity.pdbx_description
1 polymer ?
#
loop_
_entity_poly.entity_id
_entity_poly.type
_entity_poly.pdbx_seq_one_letter_code
_entity_poly.pdbx_strand_id
1 'polypeptide(L)'
;MAFSSIASACVQGLHIEVIHAEADVSNGLPMFHMVGYLSSEVKEAAERVRTAIRNSGFSLPPKKIVVNLSPATVKKKGASYDLPIALSVLEAVGNLPAKALERVLVAGELSLDGKVQEVEGVLPIVLEAKAQGFHTCILPEKNVREGRLVPGIRIIGAGTLEQLCRDLNDNAEDLRGKISETKSITEFKQIWEPETIYDLDYSDICGQDMVKRAVEVAVAGGHNLLLVGPPGSGKSMVAKRIPTILPPMQLEESMEVTKIYSVAGMVDREHPLITKRPFRSVHHTVTRAALIGGGVIPNPGEISLAHGGVLFLDELAEFHKPVLEVLRQPLEEHKIRISRNSGCYEYPADFMLIAAMNPCPCGNYPDLNKCNCTKTQIQNYLGHVSQPFLDRMDLCVEASRVEYGELHKTGKEETSAEIQNRVCTARKIQQKRYEGTDIRTNSGIGVRQMEEFCQIGAKEEKLMRRAFTTMNLTARTYHKVLKVARTIADLDGEEQIGCSHLKEALGYRMLDKKYWGR
;
A
#
# COMPACT_ATOMS: atom_id res chain seq x y z
N MET A 1 -12.22 -23.22 37.72
CA MET A 1 -12.94 -21.93 37.63
C MET A 1 -13.99 -22.04 36.57
N ALA A 2 -15.14 -21.40 36.72
CA ALA A 2 -16.19 -21.47 35.70
C ALA A 2 -16.08 -20.36 34.62
N PHE A 3 -15.10 -19.47 34.73
CA PHE A 3 -14.93 -18.31 33.87
C PHE A 3 -13.47 -18.16 33.42
N SER A 4 -13.28 -17.81 32.13
CA SER A 4 -12.00 -17.47 31.53
C SER A 4 -12.17 -16.33 30.52
N SER A 5 -11.14 -15.51 30.33
CA SER A 5 -11.11 -14.41 29.37
C SER A 5 -9.76 -14.37 28.68
N ILE A 6 -9.74 -14.58 27.36
CA ILE A 6 -8.54 -14.58 26.53
C ILE A 6 -8.60 -13.43 25.54
N ALA A 7 -7.50 -12.67 25.46
CA ALA A 7 -7.36 -11.57 24.53
C ALA A 7 -7.16 -12.06 23.09
N SER A 8 -7.83 -11.42 22.16
CA SER A 8 -7.70 -11.61 20.71
C SER A 8 -7.78 -10.27 20.01
N ALA A 9 -7.79 -10.26 18.69
CA ALA A 9 -7.80 -9.04 17.88
C ALA A 9 -8.86 -9.08 16.78
N CYS A 10 -9.50 -7.95 16.56
CA CYS A 10 -10.44 -7.74 15.47
C CYS A 10 -9.83 -6.76 14.46
N VAL A 11 -9.62 -7.21 13.23
CA VAL A 11 -9.09 -6.39 12.14
C VAL A 11 -10.22 -5.53 11.56
N GLN A 12 -10.04 -4.20 11.64
CA GLN A 12 -10.96 -3.19 11.13
C GLN A 12 -10.24 -2.28 10.12
N GLY A 13 -10.00 -2.79 8.92
CA GLY A 13 -9.06 -2.15 7.99
C GLY A 13 -7.64 -2.25 8.53
N LEU A 14 -6.93 -1.12 8.66
CA LEU A 14 -5.59 -1.08 9.29
C LEU A 14 -5.65 -0.86 10.80
N HIS A 15 -6.81 -0.51 11.33
CA HIS A 15 -7.03 -0.39 12.77
C HIS A 15 -7.32 -1.75 13.39
N ILE A 16 -6.68 -2.04 14.50
CA ILE A 16 -6.89 -3.27 15.25
C ILE A 16 -7.55 -2.94 16.57
N GLU A 17 -8.64 -3.65 16.85
CA GLU A 17 -9.35 -3.56 18.11
C GLU A 17 -9.08 -4.81 18.95
N VAL A 18 -8.53 -4.65 20.14
CA VAL A 18 -8.35 -5.78 21.04
C VAL A 18 -9.73 -6.20 21.58
N ILE A 19 -10.02 -7.48 21.48
CA ILE A 19 -11.26 -8.09 21.94
C ILE A 19 -10.95 -9.21 22.93
N HIS A 20 -11.97 -9.63 23.67
CA HIS A 20 -11.84 -10.72 24.64
C HIS A 20 -12.84 -11.84 24.31
N ALA A 21 -12.32 -13.06 24.22
CA ALA A 21 -13.13 -14.27 24.21
C ALA A 21 -13.35 -14.73 25.65
N GLU A 22 -14.54 -14.45 26.17
CA GLU A 22 -14.95 -14.72 27.56
C GLU A 22 -15.81 -15.98 27.56
N ALA A 23 -15.37 -17.04 28.25
CA ALA A 23 -16.12 -18.28 28.38
C ALA A 23 -16.61 -18.47 29.83
N ASP A 24 -17.90 -18.75 29.98
CA ASP A 24 -18.54 -19.15 31.25
C ASP A 24 -19.11 -20.56 31.13
N VAL A 25 -18.79 -21.40 32.11
CA VAL A 25 -19.28 -22.79 32.20
C VAL A 25 -20.10 -22.97 33.46
N SER A 26 -21.43 -23.04 33.32
CA SER A 26 -22.38 -23.09 34.39
C SER A 26 -23.27 -24.35 34.35
N ASN A 27 -23.90 -24.68 35.47
CA ASN A 27 -24.87 -25.77 35.52
C ASN A 27 -26.12 -25.38 34.73
N GLY A 28 -26.62 -26.33 33.92
CA GLY A 28 -27.82 -26.10 33.10
C GLY A 28 -27.93 -27.16 31.98
N LEU A 29 -28.89 -26.95 31.11
CA LEU A 29 -29.02 -27.81 29.92
C LEU A 29 -27.75 -27.70 29.06
N PRO A 30 -27.19 -28.84 28.62
CA PRO A 30 -25.99 -28.83 27.78
C PRO A 30 -26.22 -28.03 26.50
N MET A 31 -25.52 -26.90 26.41
CA MET A 31 -25.58 -25.99 25.22
C MET A 31 -24.26 -25.27 25.05
N PHE A 32 -23.95 -24.89 23.82
CA PHE A 32 -22.85 -24.04 23.47
C PHE A 32 -23.42 -22.78 22.78
N HIS A 33 -23.32 -21.63 23.41
CA HIS A 33 -23.97 -20.41 22.95
C HIS A 33 -22.96 -19.27 22.78
N MET A 34 -23.01 -18.62 21.61
CA MET A 34 -22.16 -17.48 21.27
C MET A 34 -22.92 -16.17 21.42
N VAL A 35 -22.32 -15.19 22.10
CA VAL A 35 -22.90 -13.86 22.37
C VAL A 35 -21.95 -12.77 21.84
N GLY A 36 -22.50 -11.64 21.44
CA GLY A 36 -21.78 -10.48 20.93
C GLY A 36 -22.32 -9.98 19.59
N TYR A 37 -21.68 -8.95 19.01
CA TYR A 37 -22.02 -8.46 17.68
C TYR A 37 -21.25 -9.27 16.62
N LEU A 38 -21.82 -10.44 16.24
CA LEU A 38 -21.17 -11.48 15.44
C LEU A 38 -21.72 -11.51 14.02
N SER A 39 -20.85 -11.71 13.02
CA SER A 39 -21.26 -12.10 11.66
C SER A 39 -21.75 -13.56 11.64
N SER A 40 -22.35 -14.00 10.53
CA SER A 40 -22.75 -15.40 10.34
C SER A 40 -21.59 -16.36 10.50
N GLU A 41 -20.44 -16.03 9.91
CA GLU A 41 -19.20 -16.84 9.97
C GLU A 41 -18.71 -17.07 11.41
N VAL A 42 -18.80 -16.03 12.26
CA VAL A 42 -18.42 -16.13 13.68
C VAL A 42 -19.45 -16.89 14.49
N LYS A 43 -20.75 -16.86 14.13
CA LYS A 43 -21.78 -17.67 14.79
C LYS A 43 -21.56 -19.17 14.52
N GLU A 44 -21.08 -19.53 13.32
CA GLU A 44 -20.74 -20.90 12.94
C GLU A 44 -19.51 -21.41 13.69
N ALA A 45 -18.67 -20.55 14.27
CA ALA A 45 -17.52 -20.93 15.07
C ALA A 45 -17.91 -21.84 16.25
N ALA A 46 -19.15 -21.73 16.79
CA ALA A 46 -19.62 -22.61 17.86
C ALA A 46 -19.48 -24.10 17.50
N GLU A 47 -19.89 -24.50 16.31
CA GLU A 47 -19.82 -25.90 15.86
C GLU A 47 -18.40 -26.30 15.46
N ARG A 48 -17.64 -25.39 14.80
CA ARG A 48 -16.24 -25.65 14.44
C ARG A 48 -15.40 -25.88 15.68
N VAL A 49 -15.45 -24.97 16.64
CA VAL A 49 -14.68 -25.03 17.88
C VAL A 49 -15.05 -26.24 18.71
N ARG A 50 -16.35 -26.53 18.90
CA ARG A 50 -16.82 -27.72 19.63
C ARG A 50 -16.30 -29.02 19.02
N THR A 51 -16.33 -29.10 17.69
CA THR A 51 -15.84 -30.28 16.97
C THR A 51 -14.32 -30.38 17.03
N ALA A 52 -13.59 -29.27 16.85
CA ALA A 52 -12.14 -29.25 16.96
C ALA A 52 -11.65 -29.65 18.36
N ILE A 53 -12.27 -29.14 19.42
CA ILE A 53 -11.93 -29.50 20.82
C ILE A 53 -12.09 -31.01 21.01
N ARG A 54 -13.22 -31.59 20.57
CA ARG A 54 -13.47 -33.02 20.70
C ARG A 54 -12.47 -33.87 19.91
N ASN A 55 -12.19 -33.48 18.66
CA ASN A 55 -11.26 -34.19 17.78
C ASN A 55 -9.80 -34.04 18.21
N SER A 56 -9.49 -33.03 19.03
CA SER A 56 -8.17 -32.82 19.68
C SER A 56 -8.04 -33.60 21.00
N GLY A 57 -8.99 -34.51 21.31
CA GLY A 57 -8.92 -35.43 22.48
C GLY A 57 -9.45 -34.80 23.79
N PHE A 58 -10.06 -33.61 23.75
CA PHE A 58 -10.65 -32.99 24.95
C PHE A 58 -12.15 -33.27 25.04
N SER A 59 -12.64 -33.56 26.26
CA SER A 59 -14.06 -33.74 26.54
C SER A 59 -14.67 -32.45 27.10
N LEU A 60 -15.80 -32.07 26.53
CA LEU A 60 -16.61 -30.98 27.10
C LEU A 60 -17.63 -31.52 28.08
N PRO A 61 -17.76 -30.97 29.29
CA PRO A 61 -18.75 -31.42 30.26
C PRO A 61 -20.17 -31.13 29.73
N PRO A 62 -21.16 -31.95 30.14
CA PRO A 62 -22.58 -31.74 29.80
C PRO A 62 -23.18 -30.57 30.60
N LYS A 63 -22.62 -29.36 30.39
CA LYS A 63 -23.00 -28.12 31.06
C LYS A 63 -23.37 -27.06 30.04
N LYS A 64 -23.92 -25.94 30.52
CA LYS A 64 -24.16 -24.74 29.73
C LYS A 64 -22.84 -24.00 29.55
N ILE A 65 -22.39 -23.83 28.29
CA ILE A 65 -21.22 -23.06 27.90
C ILE A 65 -21.69 -21.82 27.16
N VAL A 66 -21.33 -20.65 27.64
CA VAL A 66 -21.61 -19.37 27.00
C VAL A 66 -20.28 -18.70 26.67
N VAL A 67 -20.09 -18.31 25.41
CA VAL A 67 -18.92 -17.56 24.99
C VAL A 67 -19.34 -16.18 24.49
N ASN A 68 -18.81 -15.13 25.10
CA ASN A 68 -19.02 -13.75 24.70
C ASN A 68 -17.76 -13.19 24.03
N LEU A 69 -17.90 -12.59 22.84
CA LEU A 69 -16.83 -11.82 22.22
C LEU A 69 -17.02 -10.33 22.51
N SER A 70 -16.37 -9.84 23.54
CA SER A 70 -16.42 -8.49 24.08
C SER A 70 -15.41 -7.56 23.37
N PRO A 71 -15.66 -6.24 23.15
CA PRO A 71 -16.91 -5.53 23.45
C PRO A 71 -17.99 -5.74 22.37
N ALA A 72 -19.26 -5.64 22.75
CA ALA A 72 -20.39 -5.82 21.83
C ALA A 72 -20.55 -4.68 20.80
N THR A 73 -19.84 -3.58 20.94
CA THR A 73 -19.83 -2.44 20.01
C THR A 73 -19.10 -2.73 18.72
N VAL A 74 -18.13 -3.66 18.73
CA VAL A 74 -17.29 -4.03 17.58
C VAL A 74 -17.88 -5.24 16.88
N LYS A 75 -18.14 -5.13 15.55
CA LYS A 75 -18.60 -6.24 14.73
C LYS A 75 -17.45 -7.19 14.44
N LYS A 76 -17.55 -8.44 14.90
CA LYS A 76 -16.57 -9.50 14.64
C LYS A 76 -16.89 -10.19 13.33
N LYS A 77 -15.87 -10.40 12.50
CA LYS A 77 -15.96 -11.08 11.20
C LYS A 77 -14.76 -12.03 11.02
N GLY A 78 -14.97 -13.09 10.25
CA GLY A 78 -13.93 -14.09 9.96
C GLY A 78 -13.82 -15.17 11.04
N ALA A 79 -12.88 -16.08 10.87
CA ALA A 79 -12.70 -17.26 11.72
C ALA A 79 -11.47 -17.16 12.66
N SER A 80 -10.76 -16.04 12.68
CA SER A 80 -9.56 -15.82 13.51
C SER A 80 -9.78 -15.95 15.02
N TYR A 81 -11.04 -16.03 15.44
CA TYR A 81 -11.45 -16.15 16.85
C TYR A 81 -11.62 -17.61 17.32
N ASP A 82 -11.58 -18.59 16.41
CA ASP A 82 -11.82 -19.99 16.76
C ASP A 82 -10.83 -20.49 17.83
N LEU A 83 -9.54 -20.19 17.64
CA LEU A 83 -8.49 -20.59 18.59
C LEU A 83 -8.65 -19.91 19.96
N PRO A 84 -8.80 -18.57 20.08
CA PRO A 84 -9.04 -17.94 21.39
C PRO A 84 -10.34 -18.40 22.06
N ILE A 85 -11.41 -18.69 21.30
CA ILE A 85 -12.65 -19.28 21.84
C ILE A 85 -12.36 -20.69 22.40
N ALA A 86 -11.66 -21.54 21.64
CA ALA A 86 -11.33 -22.89 22.10
C ALA A 86 -10.51 -22.86 23.40
N LEU A 87 -9.49 -22.03 23.45
CA LEU A 87 -8.63 -21.90 24.64
C LEU A 87 -9.38 -21.33 25.85
N SER A 88 -10.28 -20.34 25.65
CA SER A 88 -11.09 -19.79 26.74
C SER A 88 -12.04 -20.83 27.33
N VAL A 89 -12.64 -21.67 26.48
CA VAL A 89 -13.49 -22.79 26.91
C VAL A 89 -12.68 -23.85 27.66
N LEU A 90 -11.51 -24.24 27.13
CA LEU A 90 -10.64 -25.23 27.76
C LEU A 90 -10.08 -24.75 29.11
N GLU A 91 -9.74 -23.49 29.26
CA GLU A 91 -9.32 -22.89 30.54
C GLU A 91 -10.51 -22.87 31.53
N ALA A 92 -11.71 -22.45 31.09
CA ALA A 92 -12.89 -22.43 31.93
C ALA A 92 -13.33 -23.84 32.42
N VAL A 93 -13.12 -24.87 31.60
CA VAL A 93 -13.40 -26.29 31.97
C VAL A 93 -12.32 -26.85 32.88
N GLY A 94 -11.12 -26.27 32.92
CA GLY A 94 -9.99 -26.70 33.74
C GLY A 94 -8.98 -27.60 33.04
N ASN A 95 -9.02 -27.67 31.70
CA ASN A 95 -8.03 -28.38 30.89
C ASN A 95 -6.73 -27.59 30.69
N LEU A 96 -6.74 -26.27 30.99
CA LEU A 96 -5.58 -25.39 30.99
C LEU A 96 -5.40 -24.74 32.37
N PRO A 97 -4.15 -24.40 32.77
CA PRO A 97 -3.90 -23.70 34.02
C PRO A 97 -4.57 -22.31 34.03
N ALA A 98 -5.19 -21.94 35.15
CA ALA A 98 -5.82 -20.64 35.28
C ALA A 98 -4.82 -19.51 35.05
N LYS A 99 -5.21 -18.53 34.23
CA LYS A 99 -4.38 -17.38 33.83
C LYS A 99 -3.09 -17.75 33.09
N ALA A 100 -3.02 -18.93 32.45
CA ALA A 100 -1.88 -19.32 31.61
C ALA A 100 -1.65 -18.30 30.48
N LEU A 101 -2.72 -17.69 29.99
CA LEU A 101 -2.72 -16.73 28.87
C LEU A 101 -2.90 -15.26 29.30
N GLU A 102 -2.52 -14.92 30.55
CA GLU A 102 -2.53 -13.53 31.02
C GLU A 102 -1.49 -12.71 30.24
N ARG A 103 -1.90 -11.56 29.65
CA ARG A 103 -1.10 -10.72 28.74
C ARG A 103 -0.57 -11.43 27.49
N VAL A 104 -1.27 -12.47 27.06
CA VAL A 104 -1.04 -13.16 25.78
C VAL A 104 -2.19 -12.83 24.83
N LEU A 105 -1.88 -12.41 23.61
CA LEU A 105 -2.88 -12.22 22.56
C LEU A 105 -2.89 -13.44 21.67
N VAL A 106 -4.07 -13.96 21.36
CA VAL A 106 -4.25 -15.19 20.57
C VAL A 106 -5.06 -14.91 19.32
N ALA A 107 -4.59 -15.38 18.17
CA ALA A 107 -5.35 -15.36 16.92
C ALA A 107 -5.13 -16.66 16.15
N GLY A 108 -6.18 -17.20 15.53
CA GLY A 108 -6.10 -18.43 14.74
C GLY A 108 -7.46 -18.98 14.39
N GLU A 109 -7.59 -19.56 13.20
CA GLU A 109 -8.76 -20.31 12.78
C GLU A 109 -8.55 -21.80 13.08
N LEU A 110 -9.60 -22.54 13.40
CA LEU A 110 -9.54 -23.98 13.65
C LEU A 110 -10.27 -24.77 12.55
N SER A 111 -9.59 -25.74 11.99
CA SER A 111 -10.24 -26.80 11.22
C SER A 111 -10.89 -27.84 12.15
N LEU A 112 -11.82 -28.62 11.64
CA LEU A 112 -12.57 -29.61 12.42
C LEU A 112 -11.67 -30.71 13.03
N ASP A 113 -10.48 -30.95 12.45
CA ASP A 113 -9.48 -31.91 12.96
C ASP A 113 -8.55 -31.31 14.03
N GLY A 114 -8.77 -30.05 14.42
CA GLY A 114 -7.99 -29.35 15.44
C GLY A 114 -6.71 -28.71 14.95
N LYS A 115 -6.43 -28.65 13.62
CA LYS A 115 -5.31 -27.91 13.09
C LYS A 115 -5.60 -26.42 13.12
N VAL A 116 -4.56 -25.64 13.44
CA VAL A 116 -4.63 -24.18 13.42
C VAL A 116 -4.33 -23.68 12.01
N GLN A 117 -5.30 -22.99 11.41
CA GLN A 117 -5.21 -22.42 10.08
C GLN A 117 -4.73 -20.97 10.14
N GLU A 118 -4.10 -20.53 9.06
CA GLU A 118 -3.61 -19.17 8.89
C GLU A 118 -4.71 -18.11 8.96
N VAL A 119 -4.30 -16.88 9.36
CA VAL A 119 -5.18 -15.71 9.42
C VAL A 119 -4.52 -14.52 8.72
N GLU A 120 -5.35 -13.57 8.29
CA GLU A 120 -4.91 -12.32 7.66
C GLU A 120 -4.68 -11.22 8.70
N GLY A 121 -3.86 -10.21 8.35
CA GLY A 121 -3.66 -9.04 9.18
C GLY A 121 -2.79 -9.28 10.42
N VAL A 122 -1.88 -10.24 10.37
CA VAL A 122 -1.04 -10.62 11.52
C VAL A 122 -0.07 -9.51 11.91
N LEU A 123 0.59 -8.87 10.94
CA LEU A 123 1.52 -7.78 11.24
C LEU A 123 0.86 -6.63 12.03
N PRO A 124 -0.26 -6.05 11.59
CA PRO A 124 -0.94 -5.03 12.39
C PRO A 124 -1.47 -5.56 13.73
N ILE A 125 -1.92 -6.82 13.83
CA ILE A 125 -2.32 -7.45 15.09
C ILE A 125 -1.16 -7.45 16.09
N VAL A 126 0.02 -7.89 15.68
CA VAL A 126 1.19 -8.00 16.57
C VAL A 126 1.72 -6.62 16.96
N LEU A 127 1.67 -5.64 16.04
CA LEU A 127 2.03 -4.25 16.35
C LEU A 127 1.12 -3.65 17.41
N GLU A 128 -0.20 -3.86 17.29
CA GLU A 128 -1.16 -3.38 18.28
C GLU A 128 -1.01 -4.12 19.61
N ALA A 129 -0.82 -5.45 19.58
CA ALA A 129 -0.57 -6.23 20.78
C ALA A 129 0.62 -5.67 21.57
N LYS A 130 1.71 -5.34 20.90
CA LYS A 130 2.88 -4.70 21.51
C LYS A 130 2.55 -3.33 22.09
N ALA A 131 1.81 -2.49 21.36
CA ALA A 131 1.41 -1.16 21.80
C ALA A 131 0.52 -1.21 23.05
N GLN A 132 -0.34 -2.23 23.17
CA GLN A 132 -1.21 -2.48 24.31
C GLN A 132 -0.50 -3.18 25.49
N GLY A 133 0.80 -3.48 25.38
CA GLY A 133 1.59 -4.07 26.48
C GLY A 133 1.46 -5.58 26.61
N PHE A 134 0.97 -6.29 25.60
CA PHE A 134 1.09 -7.74 25.52
C PHE A 134 2.57 -8.11 25.28
N HIS A 135 3.03 -9.16 25.93
CA HIS A 135 4.39 -9.63 25.79
C HIS A 135 4.53 -10.86 24.87
N THR A 136 3.43 -11.52 24.59
CA THR A 136 3.40 -12.73 23.76
C THR A 136 2.18 -12.73 22.84
N CYS A 137 2.38 -13.17 21.58
CA CYS A 137 1.30 -13.52 20.66
C CYS A 137 1.38 -15.00 20.31
N ILE A 138 0.23 -15.70 20.37
CA ILE A 138 0.06 -17.06 19.85
C ILE A 138 -0.62 -16.94 18.50
N LEU A 139 0.07 -17.40 17.45
CA LEU A 139 -0.34 -17.27 16.05
C LEU A 139 -0.26 -18.64 15.37
N PRO A 140 -0.99 -18.86 14.26
CA PRO A 140 -0.78 -20.05 13.44
C PRO A 140 0.68 -20.20 13.03
N GLU A 141 1.18 -21.43 12.94
CA GLU A 141 2.58 -21.73 12.59
C GLU A 141 3.00 -21.05 11.28
N LYS A 142 2.10 -21.00 10.29
CA LYS A 142 2.34 -20.36 9.00
C LYS A 142 2.48 -18.83 9.07
N ASN A 143 2.00 -18.20 10.13
CA ASN A 143 2.07 -16.74 10.34
C ASN A 143 3.23 -16.30 11.25
N VAL A 144 3.99 -17.25 11.80
CA VAL A 144 5.08 -16.95 12.76
C VAL A 144 6.13 -16.02 12.17
N ARG A 145 6.52 -16.22 10.92
CA ARG A 145 7.52 -15.37 10.25
C ARG A 145 7.05 -13.93 10.13
N GLU A 146 5.78 -13.72 9.77
CA GLU A 146 5.15 -12.39 9.70
C GLU A 146 5.11 -11.73 11.09
N GLY A 147 4.67 -12.47 12.12
CA GLY A 147 4.64 -11.95 13.49
C GLY A 147 6.02 -11.55 14.01
N ARG A 148 7.07 -12.29 13.65
CA ARG A 148 8.47 -12.01 14.04
C ARG A 148 9.06 -10.75 13.40
N LEU A 149 8.38 -10.11 12.44
CA LEU A 149 8.77 -8.80 11.93
C LEU A 149 8.67 -7.70 13.00
N VAL A 150 7.94 -7.94 14.08
CA VAL A 150 7.79 -6.98 15.19
C VAL A 150 8.75 -7.35 16.32
N PRO A 151 9.84 -6.61 16.52
CA PRO A 151 10.77 -6.88 17.61
C PRO A 151 10.16 -6.53 18.98
N GLY A 152 10.61 -7.19 20.03
CA GLY A 152 10.21 -6.89 21.41
C GLY A 152 8.87 -7.48 21.85
N ILE A 153 8.33 -8.44 21.11
CA ILE A 153 7.20 -9.28 21.50
C ILE A 153 7.51 -10.74 21.15
N ARG A 154 7.15 -11.67 22.01
CA ARG A 154 7.38 -13.10 21.79
C ARG A 154 6.32 -13.67 20.87
N ILE A 155 6.71 -14.44 19.86
CA ILE A 155 5.79 -15.10 18.94
C ILE A 155 5.87 -16.61 19.13
N ILE A 156 4.72 -17.23 19.40
CA ILE A 156 4.57 -18.68 19.55
C ILE A 156 3.72 -19.18 18.39
N GLY A 157 4.24 -20.17 17.66
CA GLY A 157 3.51 -20.84 16.60
C GLY A 157 2.61 -21.96 17.16
N ALA A 158 1.38 -22.03 16.66
CA ALA A 158 0.44 -23.09 16.97
C ALA A 158 0.13 -23.89 15.69
N GLY A 159 0.51 -25.15 15.66
CA GLY A 159 0.20 -26.07 14.55
C GLY A 159 -1.14 -26.79 14.77
N THR A 160 -1.37 -27.30 16.00
CA THR A 160 -2.62 -27.97 16.39
C THR A 160 -3.05 -27.52 17.78
N LEU A 161 -4.35 -27.58 18.06
CA LEU A 161 -4.92 -27.26 19.37
C LEU A 161 -4.37 -28.20 20.46
N GLU A 162 -4.23 -29.49 20.15
CA GLU A 162 -3.72 -30.48 21.08
C GLU A 162 -2.29 -30.18 21.52
N GLN A 163 -1.37 -29.95 20.56
CA GLN A 163 0.03 -29.63 20.86
C GLN A 163 0.13 -28.34 21.67
N LEU A 164 -0.58 -27.30 21.24
CA LEU A 164 -0.60 -26.02 21.96
C LEU A 164 -1.05 -26.19 23.42
N CYS A 165 -2.11 -26.96 23.68
CA CYS A 165 -2.59 -27.19 25.04
C CYS A 165 -1.58 -27.98 25.88
N ARG A 166 -0.86 -28.94 25.31
CA ARG A 166 0.25 -29.63 26.00
C ARG A 166 1.36 -28.65 26.38
N ASP A 167 1.82 -27.85 25.40
CA ASP A 167 2.90 -26.88 25.62
C ASP A 167 2.51 -25.83 26.68
N LEU A 168 1.24 -25.40 26.71
CA LEU A 168 0.70 -24.49 27.73
C LEU A 168 0.64 -25.10 29.12
N ASN A 169 0.36 -26.41 29.22
CA ASN A 169 0.35 -27.12 30.51
C ASN A 169 1.77 -27.35 31.04
N ASP A 170 2.70 -27.70 30.16
CA ASP A 170 4.09 -28.05 30.54
C ASP A 170 4.92 -26.82 30.87
N ASN A 171 4.66 -25.67 30.21
CA ASN A 171 5.49 -24.48 30.27
C ASN A 171 4.72 -23.19 30.72
N ALA A 172 3.68 -23.32 31.51
CA ALA A 172 2.82 -22.19 31.92
C ALA A 172 3.59 -21.05 32.65
N GLU A 173 4.67 -21.36 33.36
CA GLU A 173 5.51 -20.38 34.05
C GLU A 173 6.46 -19.65 33.09
N ASP A 174 6.98 -20.34 32.07
CA ASP A 174 7.86 -19.77 31.05
C ASP A 174 7.14 -18.76 30.15
N LEU A 175 5.82 -18.95 29.92
CA LEU A 175 4.99 -18.03 29.15
C LEU A 175 4.74 -16.69 29.87
N ARG A 176 4.83 -16.68 31.21
CA ARG A 176 4.71 -15.49 32.06
C ARG A 176 6.06 -14.78 32.25
N GLY A 177 7.18 -15.41 31.88
CA GLY A 177 8.52 -14.86 32.02
C GLY A 177 8.77 -13.67 31.09
N LYS A 178 9.64 -12.76 31.53
CA LYS A 178 10.13 -11.66 30.68
C LYS A 178 10.82 -12.22 29.45
N ILE A 179 10.57 -11.60 28.32
CA ILE A 179 11.17 -11.91 27.01
C ILE A 179 12.69 -12.01 27.16
N SER A 180 13.26 -13.21 26.98
CA SER A 180 14.68 -13.34 26.66
C SER A 180 14.87 -12.81 25.24
N GLU A 181 15.56 -11.71 25.14
CA GLU A 181 16.04 -10.98 23.95
C GLU A 181 15.62 -11.55 22.59
N THR A 182 14.42 -11.19 22.13
CA THR A 182 14.14 -11.18 20.70
C THR A 182 14.99 -10.07 20.08
N LYS A 183 15.66 -10.34 18.96
CA LYS A 183 16.55 -9.41 18.25
C LYS A 183 16.04 -7.98 18.31
N SER A 184 16.91 -7.04 18.70
CA SER A 184 16.55 -5.64 18.82
C SER A 184 16.21 -5.04 17.44
N ILE A 185 15.42 -3.96 17.40
CA ILE A 185 15.17 -3.19 16.16
C ILE A 185 16.50 -2.82 15.47
N THR A 186 17.54 -2.59 16.26
CA THR A 186 18.90 -2.27 15.76
C THR A 186 19.53 -3.43 15.01
N GLU A 187 19.37 -4.67 15.51
CA GLU A 187 19.86 -5.87 14.80
C GLU A 187 19.04 -6.15 13.54
N PHE A 188 17.73 -5.87 13.56
CA PHE A 188 16.89 -5.99 12.38
C PHE A 188 17.27 -4.96 11.30
N LYS A 189 17.57 -3.71 11.70
CA LYS A 189 18.07 -2.67 10.78
C LYS A 189 19.45 -2.99 10.19
N GLN A 190 20.30 -3.72 10.91
CA GLN A 190 21.61 -4.16 10.41
C GLN A 190 21.53 -5.30 9.39
N ILE A 191 20.46 -6.09 9.42
CA ILE A 191 20.19 -7.22 8.50
C ILE A 191 19.32 -6.77 7.33
N TRP A 192 18.74 -5.54 7.39
CA TRP A 192 17.87 -5.00 6.36
C TRP A 192 18.68 -4.69 5.09
N GLU A 193 18.51 -5.52 4.07
CA GLU A 193 18.97 -5.26 2.72
C GLU A 193 17.72 -5.17 1.81
N PRO A 194 17.39 -3.98 1.27
CA PRO A 194 16.29 -3.87 0.33
C PRO A 194 16.63 -4.66 -0.93
N GLU A 195 15.71 -5.49 -1.37
CA GLU A 195 15.88 -6.24 -2.61
C GLU A 195 15.85 -5.27 -3.81
N THR A 196 16.97 -5.11 -4.48
CA THR A 196 17.14 -4.21 -5.64
C THR A 196 17.21 -4.96 -6.98
N ILE A 197 17.13 -6.30 -6.94
CA ILE A 197 17.22 -7.11 -8.16
C ILE A 197 15.85 -7.16 -8.85
N TYR A 198 15.83 -6.68 -10.06
CA TYR A 198 14.67 -6.71 -10.95
C TYR A 198 15.06 -7.47 -12.24
N ASP A 199 14.10 -8.21 -12.80
CA ASP A 199 14.28 -8.92 -14.09
C ASP A 199 14.28 -7.97 -15.30
N LEU A 200 13.91 -6.70 -15.08
CA LEU A 200 13.80 -5.66 -16.11
C LEU A 200 14.88 -4.59 -15.86
N ASP A 201 15.43 -4.04 -16.94
CA ASP A 201 16.38 -2.93 -16.86
C ASP A 201 15.97 -1.79 -17.81
N TYR A 202 16.38 -0.57 -17.49
CA TYR A 202 16.10 0.61 -18.29
C TYR A 202 16.86 0.61 -19.61
N SER A 203 17.99 -0.07 -19.68
CA SER A 203 18.78 -0.29 -20.90
C SER A 203 18.05 -1.07 -21.98
N ASP A 204 16.97 -1.78 -21.64
CA ASP A 204 16.10 -2.43 -22.64
C ASP A 204 15.29 -1.43 -23.48
N ILE A 205 15.23 -0.15 -23.08
CA ILE A 205 14.47 0.89 -23.77
C ILE A 205 15.39 1.57 -24.77
N CYS A 206 15.20 1.29 -26.06
CA CYS A 206 15.97 1.96 -27.13
C CYS A 206 15.40 3.35 -27.42
N GLY A 207 16.27 4.35 -27.50
CA GLY A 207 15.87 5.75 -27.73
C GLY A 207 14.95 6.32 -26.66
N GLN A 208 13.94 7.10 -27.04
CA GLN A 208 12.94 7.71 -26.14
C GLN A 208 13.56 8.65 -25.08
N ASP A 209 14.64 9.37 -25.42
CA ASP A 209 15.41 10.18 -24.47
C ASP A 209 14.54 11.17 -23.67
N MET A 210 13.58 11.84 -24.34
CA MET A 210 12.64 12.75 -23.68
C MET A 210 11.73 12.04 -22.68
N VAL A 211 11.31 10.81 -22.98
CA VAL A 211 10.47 10.02 -22.07
C VAL A 211 11.30 9.53 -20.90
N LYS A 212 12.52 9.02 -21.14
CA LYS A 212 13.47 8.60 -20.11
C LYS A 212 13.75 9.76 -19.14
N ARG A 213 14.07 10.96 -19.66
CA ARG A 213 14.33 12.15 -18.85
C ARG A 213 13.08 12.58 -18.05
N ALA A 214 11.90 12.59 -18.67
CA ALA A 214 10.67 12.92 -17.97
C ALA A 214 10.35 11.94 -16.82
N VAL A 215 10.60 10.64 -17.02
CA VAL A 215 10.45 9.62 -15.99
C VAL A 215 11.48 9.80 -14.87
N GLU A 216 12.75 10.07 -15.19
CA GLU A 216 13.79 10.37 -14.21
C GLU A 216 13.38 11.54 -13.31
N VAL A 217 12.91 12.65 -13.91
CA VAL A 217 12.41 13.83 -13.18
C VAL A 217 11.18 13.46 -12.33
N ALA A 218 10.23 12.69 -12.90
CA ALA A 218 9.04 12.27 -12.17
C ALA A 218 9.39 11.43 -10.95
N VAL A 219 10.28 10.46 -11.10
CA VAL A 219 10.74 9.59 -10.02
C VAL A 219 11.55 10.36 -8.98
N ALA A 220 12.45 11.24 -9.41
CA ALA A 220 13.25 12.05 -8.49
C ALA A 220 12.40 12.99 -7.61
N GLY A 221 11.33 13.57 -8.14
CA GLY A 221 10.47 14.50 -7.43
C GLY A 221 9.19 13.87 -6.83
N GLY A 222 8.88 12.62 -7.15
CA GLY A 222 7.60 11.99 -6.79
C GLY A 222 6.42 12.56 -7.57
N HIS A 223 6.64 12.99 -8.81
CA HIS A 223 5.65 13.67 -9.65
C HIS A 223 4.77 12.69 -10.44
N ASN A 224 3.51 13.05 -10.64
CA ASN A 224 2.59 12.32 -11.49
C ASN A 224 2.88 12.58 -12.98
N LEU A 225 2.92 11.51 -13.79
CA LEU A 225 3.34 11.56 -15.19
C LEU A 225 2.27 11.01 -16.13
N LEU A 226 1.98 11.75 -17.21
CA LEU A 226 1.16 11.30 -18.32
C LEU A 226 2.01 11.06 -19.58
N LEU A 227 1.96 9.83 -20.09
CA LEU A 227 2.58 9.42 -21.35
C LEU A 227 1.54 9.43 -22.47
N VAL A 228 1.74 10.26 -23.49
CA VAL A 228 0.84 10.34 -24.66
C VAL A 228 1.60 9.88 -25.90
N GLY A 229 1.06 8.95 -26.67
CA GLY A 229 1.74 8.50 -27.89
C GLY A 229 1.01 7.40 -28.64
N PRO A 230 1.40 7.10 -29.88
CA PRO A 230 0.74 6.09 -30.68
C PRO A 230 0.85 4.69 -30.08
N PRO A 231 0.00 3.74 -30.51
CA PRO A 231 0.16 2.34 -30.16
C PRO A 231 1.56 1.83 -30.57
N GLY A 232 2.17 0.99 -29.72
CA GLY A 232 3.50 0.44 -29.96
C GLY A 232 4.68 1.41 -29.72
N SER A 233 4.45 2.60 -29.13
CA SER A 233 5.54 3.53 -28.78
C SER A 233 6.28 3.19 -27.48
N GLY A 234 6.02 2.05 -26.84
CA GLY A 234 6.76 1.60 -25.66
C GLY A 234 6.28 2.16 -24.32
N LYS A 235 5.15 2.90 -24.26
CA LYS A 235 4.63 3.53 -23.01
C LYS A 235 4.55 2.56 -21.83
N SER A 236 3.90 1.42 -22.02
CA SER A 236 3.72 0.39 -20.98
C SER A 236 5.05 -0.31 -20.63
N MET A 237 5.99 -0.41 -21.60
CA MET A 237 7.34 -0.92 -21.39
C MET A 237 8.15 0.00 -20.46
N VAL A 238 8.10 1.31 -20.72
CA VAL A 238 8.71 2.33 -19.86
C VAL A 238 8.11 2.29 -18.46
N ALA A 239 6.76 2.30 -18.35
CA ALA A 239 6.08 2.31 -17.07
C ALA A 239 6.46 1.10 -16.17
N LYS A 240 6.54 -0.11 -16.74
CA LYS A 240 6.92 -1.33 -16.01
C LYS A 240 8.36 -1.31 -15.48
N ARG A 241 9.22 -0.46 -16.02
CA ARG A 241 10.62 -0.32 -15.60
C ARG A 241 10.82 0.78 -14.55
N ILE A 242 9.82 1.62 -14.27
CA ILE A 242 9.90 2.68 -13.25
C ILE A 242 10.32 2.14 -11.87
N PRO A 243 9.83 0.98 -11.39
CA PRO A 243 10.28 0.44 -10.11
C PRO A 243 11.80 0.22 -10.00
N THR A 244 12.48 -0.06 -11.11
CA THR A 244 13.93 -0.32 -11.13
C THR A 244 14.78 0.92 -10.86
N ILE A 245 14.22 2.11 -11.06
CA ILE A 245 14.92 3.39 -10.84
C ILE A 245 14.39 4.16 -9.61
N LEU A 246 13.36 3.63 -8.94
CA LEU A 246 12.88 4.18 -7.67
C LEU A 246 13.94 3.99 -6.58
N PRO A 247 14.08 4.94 -5.63
CA PRO A 247 14.90 4.73 -4.45
C PRO A 247 14.45 3.49 -3.67
N PRO A 248 15.38 2.69 -3.14
CA PRO A 248 15.02 1.56 -2.29
C PRO A 248 14.18 2.00 -1.09
N MET A 249 13.24 1.15 -0.66
CA MET A 249 12.41 1.44 0.51
C MET A 249 13.25 1.44 1.78
N GLN A 250 12.93 2.33 2.70
CA GLN A 250 13.42 2.24 4.07
C GLN A 250 12.62 1.20 4.84
N LEU A 251 13.15 0.69 5.95
CA LEU A 251 12.47 -0.33 6.75
C LEU A 251 11.08 0.12 7.21
N GLU A 252 10.95 1.37 7.60
CA GLU A 252 9.68 1.96 8.05
C GLU A 252 8.64 1.99 6.91
N GLU A 253 9.05 2.37 5.69
CA GLU A 253 8.18 2.33 4.50
C GLU A 253 7.75 0.88 4.16
N SER A 254 8.71 -0.05 4.23
CA SER A 254 8.48 -1.47 4.00
C SER A 254 7.46 -2.06 4.98
N MET A 255 7.57 -1.72 6.26
CA MET A 255 6.62 -2.12 7.30
C MET A 255 5.23 -1.53 7.05
N GLU A 256 5.14 -0.26 6.61
CA GLU A 256 3.87 0.40 6.29
C GLU A 256 3.18 -0.28 5.09
N VAL A 257 3.92 -0.57 4.02
CA VAL A 257 3.42 -1.33 2.87
C VAL A 257 2.99 -2.74 3.28
N THR A 258 3.84 -3.44 4.05
CA THR A 258 3.54 -4.81 4.49
C THR A 258 2.26 -4.90 5.33
N LYS A 259 1.95 -3.91 6.17
CA LYS A 259 0.66 -3.85 6.91
C LYS A 259 -0.54 -3.88 5.97
N ILE A 260 -0.49 -3.11 4.87
CA ILE A 260 -1.59 -3.06 3.89
C ILE A 260 -1.77 -4.41 3.23
N TYR A 261 -0.66 -5.04 2.80
CA TYR A 261 -0.68 -6.34 2.16
C TYR A 261 -1.05 -7.47 3.12
N SER A 262 -0.69 -7.36 4.40
CA SER A 262 -1.09 -8.29 5.45
C SER A 262 -2.62 -8.34 5.61
N VAL A 263 -3.25 -7.17 5.71
CA VAL A 263 -4.73 -7.07 5.79
C VAL A 263 -5.40 -7.54 4.50
N ALA A 264 -4.75 -7.38 3.35
CA ALA A 264 -5.25 -7.88 2.07
C ALA A 264 -5.05 -9.40 1.87
N GLY A 265 -4.36 -10.10 2.79
CA GLY A 265 -4.02 -11.51 2.64
C GLY A 265 -3.02 -11.78 1.51
N MET A 266 -2.20 -10.79 1.15
CA MET A 266 -1.29 -10.82 -0.01
C MET A 266 0.20 -10.87 0.37
N VAL A 267 0.50 -11.24 1.61
CA VAL A 267 1.88 -11.38 2.10
C VAL A 267 2.41 -12.78 1.76
N ASP A 268 3.64 -12.87 1.29
CA ASP A 268 4.32 -14.15 1.10
C ASP A 268 4.68 -14.76 2.46
N ARG A 269 4.51 -16.06 2.62
CA ARG A 269 4.72 -16.77 3.89
C ARG A 269 6.18 -16.96 4.23
N GLU A 270 7.01 -17.16 3.23
CA GLU A 270 8.45 -17.37 3.40
C GLU A 270 9.18 -16.03 3.55
N HIS A 271 8.74 -15.01 2.81
CA HIS A 271 9.29 -13.66 2.79
C HIS A 271 8.20 -12.62 3.06
N PRO A 272 7.72 -12.51 4.32
CA PRO A 272 6.53 -11.71 4.62
C PRO A 272 6.78 -10.19 4.51
N LEU A 273 8.02 -9.74 4.58
CA LEU A 273 8.34 -8.33 4.47
C LEU A 273 8.45 -7.91 3.00
N ILE A 274 7.64 -6.92 2.61
CA ILE A 274 7.68 -6.38 1.25
C ILE A 274 8.86 -5.42 1.12
N THR A 275 9.83 -5.80 0.32
CA THR A 275 11.10 -5.10 0.13
C THR A 275 11.15 -4.31 -1.19
N LYS A 276 10.36 -4.73 -2.17
CA LYS A 276 10.22 -4.04 -3.47
C LYS A 276 9.09 -3.03 -3.43
N ARG A 277 9.30 -1.85 -4.04
CA ARG A 277 8.21 -0.87 -4.19
C ARG A 277 7.07 -1.44 -5.01
N PRO A 278 5.82 -1.32 -4.55
CA PRO A 278 4.67 -1.82 -5.27
C PRO A 278 4.53 -1.18 -6.66
N PHE A 279 4.23 -2.01 -7.66
CA PHE A 279 3.80 -1.56 -8.99
C PHE A 279 2.45 -2.19 -9.29
N ARG A 280 1.40 -1.35 -9.25
CA ARG A 280 0.03 -1.79 -9.50
C ARG A 280 -0.41 -1.31 -10.87
N SER A 281 -0.58 -2.24 -11.81
CA SER A 281 -1.08 -1.96 -13.16
C SER A 281 -2.56 -2.24 -13.23
N VAL A 282 -3.34 -1.20 -13.48
CA VAL A 282 -4.80 -1.26 -13.48
C VAL A 282 -5.33 -1.14 -14.90
N HIS A 283 -6.17 -2.08 -15.30
CA HIS A 283 -6.83 -2.08 -16.60
C HIS A 283 -8.12 -1.23 -16.55
N HIS A 284 -8.51 -0.63 -17.69
CA HIS A 284 -9.67 0.26 -17.78
C HIS A 284 -11.03 -0.39 -17.41
N THR A 285 -11.10 -1.74 -17.40
CA THR A 285 -12.29 -2.49 -16.96
C THR A 285 -12.45 -2.60 -15.44
N VAL A 286 -11.50 -2.04 -14.66
CA VAL A 286 -11.54 -2.08 -13.19
C VAL A 286 -12.83 -1.44 -12.66
N THR A 287 -13.42 -2.06 -11.64
CA THR A 287 -14.55 -1.47 -10.93
C THR A 287 -14.09 -0.45 -9.89
N ARG A 288 -14.96 0.51 -9.56
CA ARG A 288 -14.70 1.48 -8.49
C ARG A 288 -14.36 0.79 -7.16
N ALA A 289 -15.03 -0.33 -6.84
CA ALA A 289 -14.80 -1.09 -5.61
C ALA A 289 -13.43 -1.78 -5.60
N ALA A 290 -12.97 -2.32 -6.73
CA ALA A 290 -11.64 -2.90 -6.83
C ALA A 290 -10.54 -1.83 -6.71
N LEU A 291 -10.79 -0.62 -7.23
CA LEU A 291 -9.82 0.47 -7.19
C LEU A 291 -9.66 1.07 -5.76
N ILE A 292 -10.78 1.36 -5.07
CA ILE A 292 -10.78 1.98 -3.73
C ILE A 292 -10.64 0.94 -2.62
N GLY A 293 -11.24 -0.20 -2.83
CA GLY A 293 -11.52 -1.18 -1.80
C GLY A 293 -13.01 -1.32 -1.53
N GLY A 294 -13.41 -2.47 -1.04
CA GLY A 294 -14.82 -2.81 -0.87
C GLY A 294 -15.06 -3.95 0.11
N GLY A 295 -16.32 -4.27 0.31
CA GLY A 295 -16.79 -5.27 1.26
C GLY A 295 -17.56 -4.68 2.43
N VAL A 296 -18.07 -5.53 3.31
CA VAL A 296 -18.79 -5.13 4.55
C VAL A 296 -17.82 -4.51 5.54
N ILE A 297 -16.66 -5.13 5.75
CA ILE A 297 -15.44 -4.50 6.27
C ILE A 297 -14.57 -4.34 5.02
N PRO A 298 -14.28 -3.11 4.60
CA PRO A 298 -13.56 -2.87 3.36
C PRO A 298 -12.14 -3.43 3.43
N ASN A 299 -11.77 -4.22 2.41
CA ASN A 299 -10.39 -4.57 2.13
C ASN A 299 -9.72 -3.45 1.32
N PRO A 300 -8.39 -3.25 1.42
CA PRO A 300 -7.68 -2.27 0.62
C PRO A 300 -7.81 -2.57 -0.88
N GLY A 301 -8.03 -1.51 -1.69
CA GLY A 301 -8.08 -1.61 -3.15
C GLY A 301 -6.71 -1.34 -3.80
N GLU A 302 -6.68 -1.35 -5.15
CA GLU A 302 -5.46 -1.15 -5.94
C GLU A 302 -4.72 0.16 -5.59
N ILE A 303 -5.45 1.22 -5.24
CA ILE A 303 -4.86 2.51 -4.82
C ILE A 303 -4.06 2.34 -3.52
N SER A 304 -4.62 1.64 -2.53
CA SER A 304 -3.92 1.40 -1.26
C SER A 304 -2.79 0.39 -1.42
N LEU A 305 -2.96 -0.61 -2.28
CA LEU A 305 -1.92 -1.58 -2.64
C LEU A 305 -0.75 -0.93 -3.42
N ALA A 306 -0.95 0.23 -4.05
CA ALA A 306 0.11 1.01 -4.70
C ALA A 306 0.88 1.92 -3.73
N HIS A 307 0.51 1.97 -2.44
CA HIS A 307 1.16 2.83 -1.44
C HIS A 307 2.67 2.60 -1.39
N GLY A 308 3.45 3.68 -1.31
CA GLY A 308 4.90 3.65 -1.34
C GLY A 308 5.52 3.30 -2.71
N GLY A 309 4.70 3.15 -3.76
CA GLY A 309 5.11 2.73 -5.09
C GLY A 309 4.43 3.46 -6.23
N VAL A 310 4.01 2.73 -7.25
CA VAL A 310 3.46 3.26 -8.51
C VAL A 310 2.08 2.66 -8.79
N LEU A 311 1.12 3.53 -9.08
CA LEU A 311 -0.15 3.17 -9.70
C LEU A 311 -0.08 3.49 -11.19
N PHE A 312 -0.14 2.46 -12.03
CA PHE A 312 -0.10 2.62 -13.49
C PHE A 312 -1.49 2.41 -14.10
N LEU A 313 -1.96 3.42 -14.83
CA LEU A 313 -3.20 3.37 -15.60
C LEU A 313 -2.86 3.32 -17.09
N ASP A 314 -3.03 2.15 -17.71
CA ASP A 314 -2.89 2.03 -19.16
C ASP A 314 -4.21 2.35 -19.86
N GLU A 315 -4.13 2.86 -21.09
CA GLU A 315 -5.31 3.26 -21.88
C GLU A 315 -6.24 4.25 -21.13
N LEU A 316 -5.68 5.29 -20.53
CA LEU A 316 -6.36 6.22 -19.64
C LEU A 316 -7.70 6.74 -20.19
N ALA A 317 -7.79 7.02 -21.51
CA ALA A 317 -9.00 7.55 -22.14
C ALA A 317 -10.13 6.53 -22.24
N GLU A 318 -9.87 5.23 -22.03
CA GLU A 318 -10.86 4.16 -22.05
C GLU A 318 -11.53 3.94 -20.67
N PHE A 319 -10.97 4.53 -19.61
CA PHE A 319 -11.56 4.44 -18.27
C PHE A 319 -12.91 5.20 -18.20
N HIS A 320 -13.86 4.63 -17.51
CA HIS A 320 -15.09 5.34 -17.18
C HIS A 320 -14.82 6.56 -16.28
N LYS A 321 -15.37 7.73 -16.61
CA LYS A 321 -15.21 8.98 -15.85
C LYS A 321 -15.40 8.82 -14.34
N PRO A 322 -16.43 8.11 -13.82
CA PRO A 322 -16.61 7.91 -12.38
C PRO A 322 -15.47 7.15 -11.70
N VAL A 323 -14.73 6.31 -12.44
CA VAL A 323 -13.57 5.58 -11.93
C VAL A 323 -12.37 6.51 -11.78
N LEU A 324 -12.12 7.39 -12.77
CA LEU A 324 -11.04 8.39 -12.69
C LEU A 324 -11.28 9.46 -11.62
N GLU A 325 -12.54 9.87 -11.42
CA GLU A 325 -12.89 10.88 -10.41
C GLU A 325 -12.58 10.44 -8.99
N VAL A 326 -12.59 9.12 -8.73
CA VAL A 326 -12.24 8.56 -7.42
C VAL A 326 -10.78 8.79 -7.04
N LEU A 327 -9.87 8.88 -8.01
CA LEU A 327 -8.44 9.15 -7.78
C LEU A 327 -8.16 10.56 -7.29
N ARG A 328 -9.12 11.49 -7.40
CA ARG A 328 -8.91 12.89 -7.04
C ARG A 328 -8.56 13.10 -5.57
N GLN A 329 -9.28 12.42 -4.68
CA GLN A 329 -9.04 12.54 -3.24
C GLN A 329 -7.69 11.93 -2.82
N PRO A 330 -7.35 10.67 -3.17
CA PRO A 330 -6.07 10.09 -2.77
C PRO A 330 -4.85 10.82 -3.35
N LEU A 331 -4.96 11.42 -4.55
CA LEU A 331 -3.88 12.24 -5.12
C LEU A 331 -3.66 13.59 -4.40
N GLU A 332 -4.60 14.04 -3.57
CA GLU A 332 -4.48 15.29 -2.79
C GLU A 332 -4.22 15.02 -1.31
N GLU A 333 -4.87 14.01 -0.75
CA GLU A 333 -4.84 13.72 0.69
C GLU A 333 -3.88 12.57 1.06
N HIS A 334 -3.31 11.86 0.06
CA HIS A 334 -2.45 10.66 0.24
C HIS A 334 -3.10 9.57 1.08
N LYS A 335 -4.45 9.53 1.10
CA LYS A 335 -5.25 8.54 1.82
C LYS A 335 -6.62 8.33 1.19
N ILE A 336 -7.21 7.18 1.46
CA ILE A 336 -8.57 6.82 1.07
C ILE A 336 -9.41 6.67 2.32
N ARG A 337 -10.63 7.23 2.29
CA ARG A 337 -11.66 7.02 3.32
C ARG A 337 -12.84 6.28 2.72
N ILE A 338 -13.18 5.15 3.33
CA ILE A 338 -14.31 4.32 2.94
C ILE A 338 -15.32 4.30 4.06
N SER A 339 -16.44 5.02 3.88
CA SER A 339 -17.54 5.03 4.84
C SER A 339 -18.51 3.88 4.55
N ARG A 340 -18.86 3.12 5.57
CA ARG A 340 -19.85 2.04 5.57
C ARG A 340 -20.72 2.16 6.80
N ASN A 341 -21.82 1.42 6.84
CA ASN A 341 -22.67 1.36 8.04
C ASN A 341 -21.92 0.78 9.25
N SER A 342 -20.85 0.00 9.01
CA SER A 342 -19.98 -0.59 10.04
C SER A 342 -18.91 0.36 10.56
N GLY A 343 -18.68 1.52 9.95
CA GLY A 343 -17.67 2.48 10.35
C GLY A 343 -17.02 3.23 9.19
N CYS A 344 -16.05 4.08 9.53
CA CYS A 344 -15.18 4.78 8.58
C CYS A 344 -13.78 4.14 8.61
N TYR A 345 -13.33 3.69 7.46
CA TYR A 345 -12.04 3.02 7.30
C TYR A 345 -11.10 3.91 6.49
N GLU A 346 -9.88 4.09 6.99
CA GLU A 346 -8.87 4.90 6.34
C GLU A 346 -7.69 4.00 5.94
N TYR A 347 -7.23 4.15 4.69
CA TYR A 347 -6.05 3.48 4.16
C TYR A 347 -5.08 4.51 3.60
N PRO A 348 -3.77 4.39 3.82
CA PRO A 348 -2.78 5.23 3.17
C PRO A 348 -2.79 4.97 1.66
N ALA A 349 -2.50 6.04 0.91
CA ALA A 349 -2.54 6.05 -0.56
C ALA A 349 -1.51 7.04 -1.11
N ASP A 350 -0.30 7.01 -0.58
CA ASP A 350 0.82 7.81 -1.08
C ASP A 350 1.53 7.02 -2.19
N PHE A 351 1.22 7.34 -3.44
CA PHE A 351 1.73 6.64 -4.63
C PHE A 351 2.03 7.64 -5.73
N MET A 352 2.92 7.28 -6.63
CA MET A 352 3.16 8.01 -7.86
C MET A 352 2.19 7.52 -8.94
N LEU A 353 1.38 8.43 -9.51
CA LEU A 353 0.48 8.10 -10.59
C LEU A 353 1.19 8.21 -11.94
N ILE A 354 1.26 7.10 -12.66
CA ILE A 354 1.71 7.06 -14.05
C ILE A 354 0.51 6.67 -14.91
N ALA A 355 0.23 7.46 -15.94
CA ALA A 355 -0.84 7.16 -16.87
C ALA A 355 -0.32 7.13 -18.31
N ALA A 356 -0.88 6.26 -19.13
CA ALA A 356 -0.56 6.17 -20.54
C ALA A 356 -1.85 6.25 -21.38
N MET A 357 -1.80 6.98 -22.49
CA MET A 357 -2.93 7.06 -23.42
C MET A 357 -2.47 7.27 -24.85
N ASN A 358 -3.35 6.95 -25.78
CA ASN A 358 -3.19 7.34 -27.17
C ASN A 358 -3.70 8.78 -27.40
N PRO A 359 -3.22 9.50 -28.42
CA PRO A 359 -3.66 10.87 -28.70
C PRO A 359 -5.05 10.95 -29.35
N CYS A 360 -5.57 9.84 -29.87
CA CYS A 360 -6.90 9.72 -30.50
C CYS A 360 -7.28 8.23 -30.60
N PRO A 361 -8.52 7.87 -30.99
CA PRO A 361 -8.92 6.47 -31.13
C PRO A 361 -8.03 5.63 -32.07
N CYS A 362 -7.57 6.18 -33.22
CA CYS A 362 -6.64 5.48 -34.11
C CYS A 362 -5.18 5.58 -33.69
N GLY A 363 -4.84 6.44 -32.72
CA GLY A 363 -3.51 6.61 -32.18
C GLY A 363 -2.53 7.44 -33.01
N ASN A 364 -2.90 7.97 -34.18
CA ASN A 364 -1.98 8.63 -35.10
C ASN A 364 -2.03 10.17 -35.10
N TYR A 365 -2.95 10.80 -34.38
CA TYR A 365 -2.99 12.24 -34.23
C TYR A 365 -1.70 12.75 -33.52
N PRO A 366 -1.07 13.87 -33.94
CA PRO A 366 -1.53 14.87 -34.91
C PRO A 366 -1.10 14.63 -36.38
N ASP A 367 -0.54 13.50 -36.75
CA ASP A 367 -0.17 13.18 -38.12
C ASP A 367 -1.44 13.00 -38.98
N LEU A 368 -1.89 14.07 -39.65
CA LEU A 368 -3.09 14.07 -40.46
C LEU A 368 -3.01 13.15 -41.67
N ASN A 369 -1.81 12.72 -42.09
CA ASN A 369 -1.64 11.76 -43.20
C ASN A 369 -1.98 10.31 -42.76
N LYS A 370 -1.83 10.03 -41.48
CA LYS A 370 -2.08 8.71 -40.89
C LYS A 370 -3.33 8.63 -40.04
N CYS A 371 -3.81 9.79 -39.53
CA CYS A 371 -4.96 9.88 -38.66
C CYS A 371 -6.27 9.94 -39.45
N ASN A 372 -7.12 8.92 -39.29
CA ASN A 372 -8.43 8.84 -39.93
C ASN A 372 -9.58 9.35 -39.04
N CYS A 373 -9.29 9.91 -37.87
CA CYS A 373 -10.28 10.38 -36.91
C CYS A 373 -10.80 11.76 -37.30
N THR A 374 -12.11 11.96 -37.23
CA THR A 374 -12.71 13.28 -37.35
C THR A 374 -12.35 14.15 -36.14
N LYS A 375 -12.39 15.46 -36.30
CA LYS A 375 -12.12 16.41 -35.22
C LYS A 375 -13.03 16.18 -33.98
N THR A 376 -14.28 15.84 -34.22
CA THR A 376 -15.25 15.53 -33.17
C THR A 376 -14.88 14.23 -32.42
N GLN A 377 -14.44 13.19 -33.15
CA GLN A 377 -13.98 11.94 -32.51
C GLN A 377 -12.76 12.18 -31.61
N ILE A 378 -11.80 12.98 -32.07
CA ILE A 378 -10.62 13.32 -31.29
C ILE A 378 -11.02 14.09 -30.03
N GLN A 379 -11.88 15.12 -30.16
CA GLN A 379 -12.34 15.91 -29.03
C GLN A 379 -13.13 15.08 -27.99
N ASN A 380 -14.02 14.20 -28.46
CA ASN A 380 -14.76 13.30 -27.58
C ASN A 380 -13.80 12.36 -26.82
N TYR A 381 -12.86 11.75 -27.52
CA TYR A 381 -11.88 10.84 -26.92
C TYR A 381 -11.01 11.53 -25.87
N LEU A 382 -10.40 12.66 -26.19
CA LEU A 382 -9.62 13.46 -25.24
C LEU A 382 -10.48 14.00 -24.09
N GLY A 383 -11.76 14.28 -24.34
CA GLY A 383 -12.73 14.74 -23.34
C GLY A 383 -13.16 13.67 -22.31
N HIS A 384 -12.77 12.39 -22.50
CA HIS A 384 -12.95 11.37 -21.46
C HIS A 384 -12.07 11.66 -20.25
N VAL A 385 -10.87 12.22 -20.47
CA VAL A 385 -9.99 12.66 -19.38
C VAL A 385 -10.40 14.05 -18.94
N SER A 386 -10.96 14.15 -17.74
CA SER A 386 -11.47 15.42 -17.21
C SER A 386 -10.33 16.40 -16.90
N GLN A 387 -10.61 17.71 -17.04
CA GLN A 387 -9.63 18.74 -16.69
C GLN A 387 -9.15 18.65 -15.24
N PRO A 388 -10.02 18.45 -14.24
CA PRO A 388 -9.55 18.27 -12.87
C PRO A 388 -8.60 17.09 -12.67
N PHE A 389 -8.69 16.06 -13.51
CA PHE A 389 -7.73 14.95 -13.50
C PHE A 389 -6.39 15.38 -14.11
N LEU A 390 -6.40 16.04 -15.27
CA LEU A 390 -5.19 16.58 -15.93
C LEU A 390 -4.46 17.59 -15.03
N ASP A 391 -5.19 18.38 -14.27
CA ASP A 391 -4.63 19.31 -13.29
C ASP A 391 -3.89 18.60 -12.14
N ARG A 392 -3.95 17.27 -12.03
CA ARG A 392 -3.18 16.48 -11.06
C ARG A 392 -1.94 15.82 -11.65
N MET A 393 -1.84 15.81 -12.99
CA MET A 393 -0.60 15.38 -13.66
C MET A 393 0.41 16.53 -13.61
N ASP A 394 1.65 16.23 -13.21
CA ASP A 394 2.72 17.23 -13.08
C ASP A 394 3.51 17.35 -14.39
N LEU A 395 3.79 16.21 -15.01
CA LEU A 395 4.48 16.12 -16.29
C LEU A 395 3.59 15.43 -17.32
N CYS A 396 3.64 15.95 -18.56
CA CYS A 396 3.06 15.29 -19.72
C CYS A 396 4.15 15.18 -20.79
N VAL A 397 4.41 13.99 -21.32
CA VAL A 397 5.43 13.76 -22.32
C VAL A 397 4.90 12.92 -23.48
N GLU A 398 5.37 13.24 -24.69
CA GLU A 398 5.01 12.51 -25.89
C GLU A 398 6.00 11.36 -26.12
N ALA A 399 5.47 10.14 -26.20
CA ALA A 399 6.22 8.96 -26.58
C ALA A 399 6.11 8.77 -28.09
N SER A 400 7.15 9.08 -28.82
CA SER A 400 7.23 8.89 -30.28
C SER A 400 7.42 7.40 -30.62
N ARG A 401 7.16 7.02 -31.88
CA ARG A 401 7.57 5.70 -32.38
C ARG A 401 9.10 5.67 -32.48
N VAL A 402 9.69 4.56 -32.02
CA VAL A 402 11.12 4.32 -32.18
C VAL A 402 11.41 4.10 -33.66
N GLU A 403 12.36 4.83 -34.21
CA GLU A 403 12.80 4.65 -35.59
C GLU A 403 13.71 3.43 -35.74
N TYR A 404 13.69 2.81 -36.92
CA TYR A 404 14.50 1.62 -37.19
C TYR A 404 16.00 1.84 -36.88
N GLY A 405 16.51 3.04 -37.17
CA GLY A 405 17.89 3.42 -36.86
C GLY A 405 18.23 3.45 -35.38
N GLU A 406 17.26 3.75 -34.52
CA GLU A 406 17.44 3.77 -33.06
C GLU A 406 17.51 2.36 -32.47
N LEU A 407 16.78 1.38 -33.07
CA LEU A 407 16.83 -0.03 -32.66
C LEU A 407 18.19 -0.69 -32.91
N HIS A 408 18.99 -0.12 -33.81
CA HIS A 408 20.31 -0.64 -34.22
C HIS A 408 21.47 0.29 -33.80
N LYS A 409 21.21 1.30 -32.98
CA LYS A 409 22.29 2.10 -32.38
C LYS A 409 23.22 1.20 -31.57
N THR A 410 24.49 1.15 -31.94
CA THR A 410 25.53 0.42 -31.20
C THR A 410 25.99 1.13 -29.91
N GLY A 411 25.32 2.19 -29.52
CA GLY A 411 25.55 2.88 -28.24
C GLY A 411 24.98 2.10 -27.05
N LYS A 412 25.69 2.12 -25.94
CA LYS A 412 25.21 1.52 -24.68
C LYS A 412 24.12 2.43 -24.11
N GLU A 413 22.90 1.91 -24.01
CA GLU A 413 21.81 2.59 -23.31
C GLU A 413 22.10 2.68 -21.80
N GLU A 414 21.59 3.71 -21.15
CA GLU A 414 21.74 3.87 -19.69
C GLU A 414 21.06 2.76 -18.92
N THR A 415 21.74 2.23 -17.91
CA THR A 415 21.21 1.19 -17.02
C THR A 415 20.29 1.77 -15.95
N SER A 416 19.41 0.93 -15.42
CA SER A 416 18.59 1.29 -14.27
C SER A 416 19.43 1.78 -13.09
N ALA A 417 20.58 1.17 -12.84
CA ALA A 417 21.46 1.54 -11.74
C ALA A 417 22.06 2.95 -11.87
N GLU A 418 22.43 3.36 -13.10
CA GLU A 418 22.96 4.70 -13.37
C GLU A 418 21.90 5.78 -13.10
N ILE A 419 20.68 5.58 -13.59
CA ILE A 419 19.55 6.49 -13.37
C ILE A 419 19.16 6.51 -11.88
N GLN A 420 19.07 5.35 -11.23
CA GLN A 420 18.73 5.22 -9.81
C GLN A 420 19.72 5.99 -8.93
N ASN A 421 21.02 5.96 -9.24
CA ASN A 421 22.04 6.68 -8.50
C ASN A 421 21.82 8.21 -8.56
N ARG A 422 21.48 8.76 -9.74
CA ARG A 422 21.13 10.20 -9.88
C ARG A 422 19.86 10.55 -9.09
N VAL A 423 18.83 9.70 -9.21
CA VAL A 423 17.59 9.84 -8.46
C VAL A 423 17.83 9.82 -6.95
N CYS A 424 18.61 8.84 -6.47
CA CYS A 424 18.96 8.74 -5.04
C CYS A 424 19.73 9.96 -4.55
N THR A 425 20.62 10.53 -5.37
CA THR A 425 21.36 11.75 -5.05
C THR A 425 20.42 12.95 -4.89
N ALA A 426 19.52 13.15 -5.86
CA ALA A 426 18.49 14.21 -5.78
C ALA A 426 17.57 14.02 -4.56
N ARG A 427 17.17 12.78 -4.25
CA ARG A 427 16.36 12.47 -3.05
C ARG A 427 17.07 12.75 -1.74
N LYS A 428 18.39 12.53 -1.65
CA LYS A 428 19.18 12.91 -0.46
C LYS A 428 19.20 14.43 -0.26
N ILE A 429 19.29 15.20 -1.34
CA ILE A 429 19.20 16.68 -1.28
C ILE A 429 17.82 17.09 -0.74
N GLN A 430 16.74 16.50 -1.26
CA GLN A 430 15.38 16.75 -0.79
C GLN A 430 15.20 16.38 0.67
N GLN A 431 15.65 15.21 1.08
CA GLN A 431 15.57 14.73 2.47
C GLN A 431 16.25 15.71 3.43
N LYS A 432 17.44 16.20 3.09
CA LYS A 432 18.15 17.21 3.89
C LYS A 432 17.40 18.54 3.92
N ARG A 433 16.84 18.99 2.78
CA ARG A 433 16.07 20.24 2.66
C ARG A 433 14.81 20.23 3.51
N TYR A 434 14.12 19.10 3.59
CA TYR A 434 12.84 18.96 4.28
C TYR A 434 12.95 18.35 5.69
N GLU A 435 14.16 18.29 6.23
CA GLU A 435 14.37 17.80 7.59
C GLU A 435 13.53 18.60 8.60
N GLY A 436 12.78 17.91 9.46
CA GLY A 436 11.85 18.53 10.41
C GLY A 436 10.50 18.97 9.84
N THR A 437 10.18 18.61 8.59
CA THR A 437 8.87 18.85 7.96
C THR A 437 8.20 17.53 7.57
N ASP A 438 6.91 17.58 7.23
CA ASP A 438 6.16 16.40 6.72
C ASP A 438 6.38 16.15 5.21
N ILE A 439 7.23 16.97 4.54
CA ILE A 439 7.48 16.86 3.11
C ILE A 439 8.50 15.76 2.85
N ARG A 440 8.13 14.78 2.02
CA ARG A 440 9.03 13.69 1.62
C ARG A 440 9.73 13.96 0.29
N THR A 441 9.08 14.68 -0.63
CA THR A 441 9.55 14.93 -2.00
C THR A 441 9.08 16.28 -2.51
N ASN A 442 9.68 16.79 -3.58
CA ASN A 442 9.32 18.07 -4.16
C ASN A 442 7.84 18.17 -4.59
N SER A 443 7.21 17.07 -5.01
CA SER A 443 5.76 17.06 -5.33
C SER A 443 4.89 17.43 -4.13
N GLY A 444 5.33 17.11 -2.92
CA GLY A 444 4.64 17.38 -1.66
C GLY A 444 4.76 18.83 -1.14
N ILE A 445 5.55 19.70 -1.76
CA ILE A 445 5.69 21.12 -1.33
C ILE A 445 4.32 21.80 -1.34
N GLY A 446 3.88 22.30 -0.19
CA GLY A 446 2.64 23.08 -0.07
C GLY A 446 2.78 24.52 -0.62
N VAL A 447 1.64 25.17 -0.90
CA VAL A 447 1.65 26.55 -1.45
C VAL A 447 2.40 27.52 -0.53
N ARG A 448 2.25 27.38 0.79
CA ARG A 448 2.95 28.25 1.76
C ARG A 448 4.47 28.06 1.78
N GLN A 449 4.94 26.88 1.42
CA GLN A 449 6.34 26.49 1.44
C GLN A 449 7.05 26.78 0.10
N MET A 450 6.28 27.17 -0.94
CA MET A 450 6.83 27.51 -2.26
C MET A 450 7.78 28.70 -2.20
N GLU A 451 7.47 29.70 -1.38
CA GLU A 451 8.32 30.92 -1.21
C GLU A 451 9.66 30.58 -0.56
N GLU A 452 9.73 29.54 0.24
CA GLU A 452 10.93 29.08 0.90
C GLU A 452 11.78 28.16 0.00
N PHE A 453 11.14 27.13 -0.60
CA PHE A 453 11.85 26.03 -1.26
C PHE A 453 11.97 26.19 -2.79
N CYS A 454 11.15 27.04 -3.42
CA CYS A 454 11.13 27.22 -4.86
C CYS A 454 11.43 28.67 -5.25
N GLN A 455 12.40 29.32 -4.58
CA GLN A 455 12.81 30.66 -4.89
C GLN A 455 13.39 30.77 -6.29
N ILE A 456 13.03 31.85 -7.00
CA ILE A 456 13.51 32.16 -8.35
C ILE A 456 14.06 33.58 -8.39
N GLY A 457 15.09 33.80 -9.21
CA GLY A 457 15.69 35.11 -9.40
C GLY A 457 14.89 36.02 -10.36
N ALA A 458 15.29 37.26 -10.50
CA ALA A 458 14.59 38.24 -11.34
C ALA A 458 14.54 37.85 -12.84
N LYS A 459 15.54 37.12 -13.35
CA LYS A 459 15.56 36.60 -14.74
C LYS A 459 14.54 35.50 -14.92
N GLU A 460 14.48 34.59 -13.98
CA GLU A 460 13.58 33.45 -13.90
C GLU A 460 12.12 33.93 -13.74
N GLU A 461 11.90 34.95 -12.91
CA GLU A 461 10.58 35.55 -12.75
C GLU A 461 10.08 36.18 -14.05
N LYS A 462 10.95 36.91 -14.78
CA LYS A 462 10.60 37.48 -16.09
C LYS A 462 10.22 36.36 -17.10
N LEU A 463 10.95 35.24 -17.10
CA LEU A 463 10.65 34.09 -17.94
C LEU A 463 9.26 33.49 -17.56
N MET A 464 9.02 33.26 -16.27
CA MET A 464 7.76 32.71 -15.78
C MET A 464 6.57 33.63 -16.03
N ARG A 465 6.72 34.95 -15.87
CA ARG A 465 5.67 35.92 -16.19
C ARG A 465 5.29 35.87 -17.68
N ARG A 466 6.29 35.76 -18.56
CA ARG A 466 6.06 35.63 -20.00
C ARG A 466 5.36 34.29 -20.32
N ALA A 467 5.84 33.18 -19.75
CA ALA A 467 5.25 31.88 -19.92
C ALA A 467 3.79 31.81 -19.42
N PHE A 468 3.51 32.44 -18.25
CA PHE A 468 2.18 32.53 -17.68
C PHE A 468 1.17 33.14 -18.65
N THR A 469 1.54 34.24 -19.30
CA THR A 469 0.66 34.90 -20.28
C THR A 469 0.57 34.13 -21.61
N THR A 470 1.71 33.65 -22.15
CA THR A 470 1.76 33.03 -23.48
C THR A 470 1.14 31.63 -23.50
N MET A 471 1.30 30.88 -22.41
CA MET A 471 0.77 29.51 -22.26
C MET A 471 -0.55 29.49 -21.50
N ASN A 472 -1.11 30.63 -21.09
CA ASN A 472 -2.35 30.72 -20.30
C ASN A 472 -2.35 29.81 -19.07
N LEU A 473 -1.25 29.86 -18.30
CA LEU A 473 -1.09 28.99 -17.12
C LEU A 473 -2.07 29.38 -16.00
N THR A 474 -2.61 28.39 -15.33
CA THR A 474 -3.35 28.61 -14.07
C THR A 474 -2.36 28.74 -12.90
N ALA A 475 -2.80 29.31 -11.78
CA ALA A 475 -1.99 29.34 -10.54
C ALA A 475 -1.52 27.94 -10.11
N ARG A 476 -2.37 26.93 -10.28
CA ARG A 476 -2.04 25.52 -9.97
C ARG A 476 -0.93 25.00 -10.87
N THR A 477 -1.03 25.23 -12.18
CA THR A 477 0.01 24.83 -13.15
C THR A 477 1.32 25.58 -12.90
N TYR A 478 1.26 26.87 -12.55
CA TYR A 478 2.43 27.66 -12.17
C TYR A 478 3.21 27.01 -11.01
N HIS A 479 2.51 26.65 -9.93
CA HIS A 479 3.15 25.97 -8.79
C HIS A 479 3.76 24.62 -9.18
N LYS A 480 3.10 23.84 -10.04
CA LYS A 480 3.63 22.57 -10.54
C LYS A 480 4.91 22.75 -11.34
N VAL A 481 4.96 23.74 -12.23
CA VAL A 481 6.17 24.06 -12.98
C VAL A 481 7.33 24.37 -12.05
N LEU A 482 7.10 25.13 -10.97
CA LEU A 482 8.15 25.43 -10.00
C LEU A 482 8.63 24.18 -9.23
N LYS A 483 7.73 23.29 -8.82
CA LYS A 483 8.10 22.03 -8.16
C LYS A 483 8.92 21.11 -9.08
N VAL A 484 8.52 21.01 -10.34
CA VAL A 484 9.25 20.23 -11.35
C VAL A 484 10.62 20.87 -11.63
N ALA A 485 10.69 22.20 -11.77
CA ALA A 485 11.95 22.91 -11.96
C ALA A 485 12.89 22.76 -10.75
N ARG A 486 12.34 22.71 -9.51
CA ARG A 486 13.13 22.39 -8.30
C ARG A 486 13.73 21.00 -8.38
N THR A 487 12.95 20.01 -8.86
CA THR A 487 13.43 18.65 -9.02
C THR A 487 14.53 18.54 -10.08
N ILE A 488 14.38 19.25 -11.19
CA ILE A 488 15.40 19.28 -12.24
C ILE A 488 16.70 19.88 -11.69
N ALA A 489 16.61 20.99 -10.94
CA ALA A 489 17.78 21.61 -10.29
C ALA A 489 18.45 20.67 -9.27
N ASP A 490 17.66 19.87 -8.52
CA ASP A 490 18.21 18.86 -7.61
C ASP A 490 18.96 17.73 -8.35
N LEU A 491 18.44 17.30 -9.53
CA LEU A 491 19.11 16.33 -10.38
C LEU A 491 20.42 16.86 -10.99
N ASP A 492 20.45 18.16 -11.29
CA ASP A 492 21.65 18.84 -11.82
C ASP A 492 22.62 19.24 -10.69
N GLY A 493 22.25 19.04 -9.42
CA GLY A 493 23.07 19.39 -8.24
C GLY A 493 23.10 20.88 -7.93
N GLU A 494 22.17 21.66 -8.50
CA GLU A 494 22.12 23.11 -8.36
C GLU A 494 21.25 23.54 -7.16
N GLU A 495 21.77 24.46 -6.36
CA GLU A 495 21.05 24.97 -5.19
C GLU A 495 19.88 25.89 -5.56
N GLN A 496 19.98 26.62 -6.67
CA GLN A 496 18.97 27.55 -7.14
C GLN A 496 18.30 27.10 -8.43
N ILE A 497 17.02 27.44 -8.58
CA ILE A 497 16.29 27.18 -9.81
C ILE A 497 16.73 28.19 -10.87
N GLY A 498 17.37 27.70 -11.95
CA GLY A 498 17.79 28.53 -13.07
C GLY A 498 16.81 28.54 -14.24
N CYS A 499 17.07 29.41 -15.24
CA CYS A 499 16.24 29.52 -16.45
C CYS A 499 16.20 28.23 -17.29
N SER A 500 17.24 27.37 -17.27
CA SER A 500 17.29 26.07 -17.93
C SER A 500 16.24 25.11 -17.34
N HIS A 501 16.21 25.00 -16.01
CA HIS A 501 15.30 24.14 -15.28
C HIS A 501 13.83 24.55 -15.51
N LEU A 502 13.55 25.85 -15.53
CA LEU A 502 12.20 26.37 -15.84
C LEU A 502 11.77 26.07 -17.28
N LYS A 503 12.69 26.20 -18.25
CA LYS A 503 12.38 25.87 -19.67
C LYS A 503 12.07 24.41 -19.85
N GLU A 504 12.84 23.51 -19.23
CA GLU A 504 12.58 22.07 -19.26
C GLU A 504 11.23 21.76 -18.61
N ALA A 505 10.96 22.29 -17.41
CA ALA A 505 9.69 22.10 -16.70
C ALA A 505 8.47 22.62 -17.48
N LEU A 506 8.59 23.78 -18.14
CA LEU A 506 7.55 24.33 -19.03
C LEU A 506 7.32 23.42 -20.24
N GLY A 507 8.38 22.80 -20.77
CA GLY A 507 8.30 21.86 -21.89
C GLY A 507 7.34 20.70 -21.61
N TYR A 508 7.31 20.18 -20.39
CA TYR A 508 6.39 19.11 -19.96
C TYR A 508 4.92 19.55 -19.87
N ARG A 509 4.60 20.84 -20.02
CA ARG A 509 3.22 21.37 -20.05
C ARG A 509 2.76 21.77 -21.46
N MET A 510 3.63 21.74 -22.45
CA MET A 510 3.28 22.13 -23.84
C MET A 510 2.23 21.21 -24.47
N LEU A 511 2.14 19.95 -24.04
CA LEU A 511 1.16 18.99 -24.54
C LEU A 511 -0.28 19.36 -24.15
N ASP A 512 -0.49 20.09 -23.05
CA ASP A 512 -1.81 20.57 -22.64
C ASP A 512 -2.42 21.45 -23.74
N LYS A 513 -1.61 22.34 -24.32
CA LYS A 513 -2.02 23.18 -25.45
C LYS A 513 -2.22 22.39 -26.72
N LYS A 514 -1.32 21.42 -27.00
CA LYS A 514 -1.34 20.62 -28.23
C LYS A 514 -2.59 19.75 -28.33
N TYR A 515 -2.99 19.08 -27.24
CA TYR A 515 -4.06 18.10 -27.25
C TYR A 515 -5.39 18.66 -26.72
N TRP A 516 -5.37 19.53 -25.71
CA TRP A 516 -6.56 20.06 -25.07
C TRP A 516 -6.81 21.56 -25.36
N GLY A 517 -5.97 22.21 -26.19
CA GLY A 517 -6.17 23.58 -26.67
C GLY A 517 -5.94 24.67 -25.62
N ARG A 518 -5.08 24.40 -24.64
CA ARG A 518 -4.84 25.30 -23.49
C ARG A 518 -3.41 25.75 -23.40
#